data_8ae9b17662b3396f098e1b079f96f805
#
_entry.id   8ae9b17662b3396f098e1b079f96f805
#
_cell.length_a   1.000
_cell.length_b   1.000
_cell.length_c   1.000
_cell.angle_alpha   90.00
_cell.angle_beta   90.00
_cell.angle_gamma   90.00
#
_symmetry.space_group_name_H-M   'P 1'
#
loop_
_entity.id
_entity.type
_entity.pdbx_description
1 polymer ?
#
loop_
_entity_poly.entity_id
_entity_poly.type
_entity_poly.pdbx_seq_one_letter_code
_entity_poly.pdbx_strand_id
1 'polypeptide(L)'
;VTRMLPAVAHDLRTPLTRLRLRAEFPPPPQAARMVADIERMDTMIEQVLDYARGELQPLQLRPLDLAALLEECVHSALLRGIEISIEGPDTLPWQGDALLLRRAIDNLIDNADRYAGAVDLHIAMEGSRMQLDVMDRGPGIAEDDRARLLQPFQRSESSRSRATGGTGLGLAV
;
A
#
# COMPACT_ATOMS: atom_id res chain seq x y z
N VAL A 1 -20.23 -15.28 1.96
CA VAL A 1 -19.72 -13.89 2.05
C VAL A 1 -18.53 -13.72 1.11
N THR A 2 -17.61 -14.66 1.01
CA THR A 2 -16.32 -14.61 0.30
C THR A 2 -16.40 -14.42 -1.22
N ARG A 3 -17.44 -14.95 -1.87
CA ARG A 3 -17.64 -14.83 -3.33
C ARG A 3 -18.33 -13.53 -3.78
N MET A 4 -18.92 -12.79 -2.83
CA MET A 4 -19.63 -11.54 -3.16
C MET A 4 -18.70 -10.32 -3.26
N LEU A 5 -17.61 -10.27 -2.50
CA LEU A 5 -16.71 -9.12 -2.48
C LEU A 5 -16.06 -8.81 -3.84
N PRO A 6 -15.49 -9.79 -4.59
CA PRO A 6 -14.94 -9.52 -5.93
C PRO A 6 -16.01 -9.08 -6.93
N ALA A 7 -17.23 -9.61 -6.82
CA ALA A 7 -18.34 -9.23 -7.70
C ALA A 7 -18.81 -7.80 -7.40
N VAL A 8 -19.00 -7.45 -6.12
CA VAL A 8 -19.40 -6.10 -5.69
C VAL A 8 -18.37 -5.06 -6.13
N ALA A 9 -17.09 -5.38 -6.05
CA ALA A 9 -16.07 -4.45 -6.50
C ALA A 9 -16.02 -4.27 -8.02
N HIS A 10 -16.19 -5.35 -8.77
CA HIS A 10 -16.35 -5.25 -10.22
C HIS A 10 -17.58 -4.39 -10.56
N ASP A 11 -18.68 -4.56 -9.85
CA ASP A 11 -19.91 -3.81 -10.05
C ASP A 11 -19.80 -2.33 -9.64
N LEU A 12 -18.94 -2.02 -8.66
CA LEU A 12 -18.63 -0.63 -8.27
C LEU A 12 -17.65 0.05 -9.26
N ARG A 13 -16.70 -0.69 -9.82
CA ARG A 13 -15.74 -0.14 -10.80
C ARG A 13 -16.43 0.35 -12.09
N THR A 14 -17.46 -0.32 -12.53
CA THR A 14 -18.21 0.05 -13.75
C THR A 14 -18.85 1.44 -13.67
N PRO A 15 -19.63 1.81 -12.63
CA PRO A 15 -20.20 3.14 -12.48
C PRO A 15 -19.12 4.22 -12.26
N LEU A 16 -18.03 3.91 -11.55
CA LEU A 16 -16.90 4.83 -11.37
C LEU A 16 -16.23 5.18 -12.70
N THR A 17 -15.97 4.18 -13.55
CA THR A 17 -15.43 4.40 -14.91
C THR A 17 -16.38 5.28 -15.75
N ARG A 18 -17.69 5.09 -15.64
CA ARG A 18 -18.67 5.93 -16.33
C ARG A 18 -18.68 7.37 -15.78
N LEU A 19 -18.57 7.56 -14.48
CA LEU A 19 -18.46 8.87 -13.85
C LEU A 19 -17.19 9.59 -14.28
N ARG A 20 -16.06 8.89 -14.33
CA ARG A 20 -14.78 9.42 -14.83
C ARG A 20 -14.92 9.92 -16.28
N LEU A 21 -15.42 9.08 -17.18
CA LEU A 21 -15.64 9.45 -18.58
C LEU A 21 -16.60 10.64 -18.74
N ARG A 22 -17.63 10.76 -17.90
CA ARG A 22 -18.53 11.93 -17.90
C ARG A 22 -17.86 13.18 -17.33
N ALA A 23 -16.94 13.06 -16.40
CA ALA A 23 -16.19 14.17 -15.84
C ALA A 23 -15.12 14.71 -16.80
N GLU A 24 -14.68 13.90 -17.76
CA GLU A 24 -13.69 14.28 -18.77
C GLU A 24 -14.29 15.04 -19.98
N PHE A 25 -15.68 15.10 -20.15
CA PHE A 25 -16.32 15.68 -21.34
C PHE A 25 -17.57 16.52 -21.05
N PRO A 26 -17.60 17.81 -21.45
CA PRO A 26 -16.51 18.78 -21.51
C PRO A 26 -16.01 19.06 -20.10
N PRO A 27 -14.75 19.43 -19.87
CA PRO A 27 -14.24 19.61 -18.52
C PRO A 27 -14.82 20.91 -17.92
N PRO A 28 -15.85 20.87 -17.05
CA PRO A 28 -16.16 22.01 -16.22
C PRO A 28 -14.99 22.24 -15.25
N PRO A 29 -14.80 23.44 -14.68
CA PRO A 29 -13.72 23.72 -13.72
C PRO A 29 -13.69 22.75 -12.50
N GLN A 30 -14.78 22.04 -12.26
CA GLN A 30 -14.93 21.06 -11.18
C GLN A 30 -14.56 19.62 -11.62
N ALA A 31 -14.41 19.36 -12.93
CA ALA A 31 -14.16 18.01 -13.45
C ALA A 31 -12.84 17.42 -12.92
N ALA A 32 -11.78 18.19 -12.83
CA ALA A 32 -10.50 17.72 -12.29
C ALA A 32 -10.62 17.24 -10.83
N ARG A 33 -11.44 17.90 -10.02
CA ARG A 33 -11.74 17.48 -8.64
C ARG A 33 -12.57 16.21 -8.61
N MET A 34 -13.57 16.10 -9.51
CA MET A 34 -14.41 14.91 -9.61
C MET A 34 -13.58 13.68 -10.08
N VAL A 35 -12.68 13.85 -11.06
CA VAL A 35 -11.78 12.80 -11.52
C VAL A 35 -10.89 12.33 -10.35
N ALA A 36 -10.26 13.26 -9.63
CA ALA A 36 -9.42 12.93 -8.48
C ALA A 36 -10.20 12.22 -7.35
N ASP A 37 -11.45 12.59 -7.11
CA ASP A 37 -12.29 11.92 -6.11
C ASP A 37 -12.70 10.52 -6.58
N ILE A 38 -12.97 10.31 -7.87
CA ILE A 38 -13.26 8.98 -8.45
C ILE A 38 -12.03 8.08 -8.39
N GLU A 39 -10.85 8.58 -8.74
CA GLU A 39 -9.59 7.82 -8.65
C GLU A 39 -9.28 7.41 -7.20
N ARG A 40 -9.56 8.30 -6.26
CA ARG A 40 -9.43 7.99 -4.83
C ARG A 40 -10.40 6.90 -4.37
N MET A 41 -11.66 6.93 -4.86
CA MET A 41 -12.64 5.89 -4.55
C MET A 41 -12.25 4.54 -5.16
N ASP A 42 -11.71 4.52 -6.38
CA ASP A 42 -11.24 3.29 -7.05
C ASP A 42 -10.09 2.66 -6.26
N THR A 43 -9.11 3.46 -5.85
CA THR A 43 -8.01 3.03 -4.97
C THR A 43 -8.52 2.49 -3.63
N MET A 44 -9.52 3.13 -3.02
CA MET A 44 -10.12 2.65 -1.78
C MET A 44 -10.79 1.28 -1.95
N ILE A 45 -11.52 1.08 -3.03
CA ILE A 45 -12.18 -0.19 -3.34
C ILE A 45 -11.13 -1.28 -3.53
N GLU A 46 -10.06 -1.01 -4.26
CA GLU A 46 -8.95 -1.96 -4.45
C GLU A 46 -8.31 -2.36 -3.12
N GLN A 47 -8.00 -1.41 -2.25
CA GLN A 47 -7.43 -1.68 -0.93
C GLN A 47 -8.34 -2.53 -0.05
N VAL A 48 -9.65 -2.25 -0.02
CA VAL A 48 -10.63 -3.06 0.74
C VAL A 48 -10.71 -4.48 0.21
N LEU A 49 -10.69 -4.65 -1.12
CA LEU A 49 -10.72 -5.98 -1.73
C LEU A 49 -9.47 -6.77 -1.44
N ASP A 50 -8.35 -6.11 -1.52
CA ASP A 50 -7.07 -6.74 -1.29
C ASP A 50 -6.93 -7.15 0.18
N TYR A 51 -7.37 -6.33 1.12
CA TYR A 51 -7.46 -6.71 2.52
C TYR A 51 -8.34 -7.95 2.70
N ALA A 52 -9.55 -7.93 2.13
CA ALA A 52 -10.48 -9.06 2.21
C ALA A 52 -9.96 -10.35 1.53
N ARG A 53 -9.17 -10.23 0.46
CA ARG A 53 -8.52 -11.38 -0.19
C ARG A 53 -7.39 -11.95 0.67
N GLY A 54 -6.58 -11.10 1.29
CA GLY A 54 -5.48 -11.51 2.17
C GLY A 54 -5.97 -12.34 3.35
N GLU A 55 -7.11 -11.98 3.96
CA GLU A 55 -7.70 -12.76 5.07
C GLU A 55 -8.30 -14.11 4.66
N LEU A 56 -8.59 -14.31 3.37
CA LEU A 56 -9.38 -15.44 2.90
C LEU A 56 -8.60 -16.47 2.10
N GLN A 57 -7.37 -16.15 1.70
CA GLN A 57 -6.52 -17.08 0.97
C GLN A 57 -5.55 -17.80 1.91
N PRO A 58 -5.41 -19.13 1.78
CA PRO A 58 -4.36 -19.84 2.51
C PRO A 58 -3.00 -19.33 2.04
N LEU A 59 -2.09 -19.10 3.00
CA LEU A 59 -0.70 -18.71 2.74
C LEU A 59 -0.04 -19.67 1.75
N GLN A 60 0.52 -19.14 0.67
CA GLN A 60 1.26 -19.91 -0.32
C GLN A 60 2.77 -19.78 -0.07
N LEU A 61 3.26 -20.48 0.94
CA LEU A 61 4.69 -20.48 1.25
C LEU A 61 5.46 -21.20 0.14
N ARG A 62 6.30 -20.48 -0.57
CA ARG A 62 7.19 -20.98 -1.63
C ARG A 62 8.60 -20.45 -1.43
N PRO A 63 9.63 -21.19 -1.92
CA PRO A 63 10.96 -20.64 -1.99
C PRO A 63 10.98 -19.39 -2.86
N LEU A 64 11.59 -18.34 -2.38
CA LEU A 64 11.79 -17.08 -3.11
C LEU A 64 13.12 -16.45 -2.69
N ASP A 65 13.64 -15.53 -3.50
CA ASP A 65 14.72 -14.64 -3.11
C ASP A 65 14.12 -13.31 -2.64
N LEU A 66 14.23 -13.04 -1.36
CA LEU A 66 13.62 -11.84 -0.78
C LEU A 66 14.38 -10.56 -1.18
N ALA A 67 15.70 -10.65 -1.41
CA ALA A 67 16.48 -9.51 -1.91
C ALA A 67 15.98 -9.10 -3.31
N ALA A 68 15.82 -10.07 -4.21
CA ALA A 68 15.26 -9.80 -5.55
C ALA A 68 13.84 -9.22 -5.49
N LEU A 69 12.98 -9.71 -4.59
CA LEU A 69 11.63 -9.15 -4.40
C LEU A 69 11.69 -7.69 -3.94
N LEU A 70 12.58 -7.36 -3.00
CA LEU A 70 12.78 -5.99 -2.53
C LEU A 70 13.31 -5.07 -3.63
N GLU A 71 14.27 -5.53 -4.44
CA GLU A 71 14.77 -4.78 -5.59
C GLU A 71 13.66 -4.45 -6.60
N GLU A 72 12.76 -5.39 -6.86
CA GLU A 72 11.58 -5.14 -7.70
C GLU A 72 10.65 -4.07 -7.11
N CYS A 73 10.41 -4.09 -5.79
CA CYS A 73 9.61 -3.06 -5.10
C CYS A 73 10.29 -1.69 -5.20
N VAL A 74 11.61 -1.63 -4.95
CA VAL A 74 12.42 -0.40 -5.09
C VAL A 74 12.38 0.14 -6.52
N HIS A 75 12.58 -0.73 -7.52
CA HIS A 75 12.50 -0.32 -8.93
C HIS A 75 11.12 0.26 -9.27
N SER A 76 10.05 -0.38 -8.82
CA SER A 76 8.69 0.10 -8.99
C SER A 76 8.47 1.46 -8.32
N ALA A 77 9.02 1.68 -7.13
CA ALA A 77 8.94 2.95 -6.40
C ALA A 77 9.71 4.07 -7.13
N LEU A 78 10.92 3.80 -7.62
CA LEU A 78 11.72 4.73 -8.43
C LEU A 78 10.98 5.17 -9.70
N LEU A 79 10.31 4.26 -10.40
CA LEU A 79 9.50 4.58 -11.58
C LEU A 79 8.31 5.51 -11.26
N ARG A 80 7.83 5.50 -10.02
CA ARG A 80 6.79 6.42 -9.51
C ARG A 80 7.36 7.75 -9.03
N GLY A 81 8.69 7.93 -9.06
CA GLY A 81 9.38 9.14 -8.61
C GLY A 81 9.63 9.21 -7.10
N ILE A 82 9.50 8.09 -6.39
CA ILE A 82 9.79 8.01 -4.95
C ILE A 82 11.30 7.97 -4.74
N GLU A 83 11.83 8.80 -3.87
CA GLU A 83 13.23 8.76 -3.45
C GLU A 83 13.42 7.61 -2.46
N ILE A 84 14.10 6.53 -2.90
CA ILE A 84 14.24 5.31 -2.12
C ILE A 84 15.63 4.71 -2.28
N SER A 85 16.19 4.23 -1.16
CA SER A 85 17.43 3.44 -1.10
C SER A 85 17.17 2.07 -0.50
N ILE A 86 18.06 1.11 -0.80
CA ILE A 86 18.05 -0.23 -0.20
C ILE A 86 19.47 -0.63 0.18
N GLU A 87 19.61 -1.19 1.38
CA GLU A 87 20.84 -1.79 1.89
C GLU A 87 20.55 -3.20 2.40
N GLY A 88 21.36 -4.16 1.97
CA GLY A 88 21.22 -5.57 2.37
C GLY A 88 22.09 -6.50 1.55
N PRO A 89 21.95 -7.81 1.73
CA PRO A 89 22.67 -8.81 0.94
C PRO A 89 22.13 -8.89 -0.50
N ASP A 90 23.00 -9.25 -1.45
CA ASP A 90 22.64 -9.43 -2.87
C ASP A 90 21.62 -10.56 -3.09
N THR A 91 21.58 -11.54 -2.20
CA THR A 91 20.65 -12.68 -2.25
C THR A 91 20.19 -13.04 -0.85
N LEU A 92 18.89 -13.32 -0.70
CA LEU A 92 18.32 -13.74 0.58
C LEU A 92 17.25 -14.82 0.36
N PRO A 93 17.66 -16.12 0.30
CA PRO A 93 16.70 -17.20 0.17
C PRO A 93 15.73 -17.25 1.35
N TRP A 94 14.43 -17.28 1.05
CA TRP A 94 13.37 -17.26 2.04
C TRP A 94 12.21 -18.20 1.66
N GLN A 95 11.39 -18.53 2.65
CA GLN A 95 10.13 -19.26 2.45
C GLN A 95 8.98 -18.29 2.77
N GLY A 96 8.22 -17.88 1.76
CA GLY A 96 7.17 -16.90 1.95
C GLY A 96 6.14 -16.88 0.83
N ASP A 97 5.10 -16.10 1.04
CA ASP A 97 4.12 -15.75 0.01
C ASP A 97 4.57 -14.43 -0.64
N ALA A 98 5.13 -14.54 -1.85
CA ALA A 98 5.71 -13.39 -2.56
C ALA A 98 4.68 -12.26 -2.79
N LEU A 99 3.41 -12.62 -3.02
CA LEU A 99 2.36 -11.63 -3.27
C LEU A 99 2.03 -10.84 -2.01
N LEU A 100 1.89 -11.52 -0.88
CA LEU A 100 1.60 -10.86 0.40
C LEU A 100 2.79 -10.05 0.90
N LEU A 101 4.03 -10.57 0.76
CA LEU A 101 5.24 -9.84 1.12
C LEU A 101 5.38 -8.58 0.28
N ARG A 102 5.25 -8.68 -1.04
CA ARG A 102 5.28 -7.52 -1.95
C ARG A 102 4.28 -6.46 -1.52
N ARG A 103 3.05 -6.86 -1.28
CA ARG A 103 1.98 -5.96 -0.86
C ARG A 103 2.29 -5.26 0.46
N ALA A 104 2.81 -5.99 1.46
CA ALA A 104 3.21 -5.39 2.73
C ALA A 104 4.33 -4.36 2.54
N ILE A 105 5.34 -4.69 1.73
CA ILE A 105 6.46 -3.80 1.40
C ILE A 105 5.96 -2.55 0.66
N ASP A 106 5.17 -2.70 -0.41
CA ASP A 106 4.62 -1.59 -1.17
C ASP A 106 3.77 -0.66 -0.28
N ASN A 107 2.96 -1.21 0.63
CA ASN A 107 2.20 -0.42 1.60
C ASN A 107 3.08 0.39 2.54
N LEU A 108 4.19 -0.17 3.01
CA LEU A 108 5.14 0.54 3.89
C LEU A 108 5.88 1.64 3.11
N ILE A 109 6.32 1.37 1.88
CA ILE A 109 6.94 2.35 0.99
C ILE A 109 5.98 3.51 0.71
N ASP A 110 4.73 3.20 0.32
CA ASP A 110 3.72 4.23 0.03
C ASP A 110 3.37 5.07 1.26
N ASN A 111 3.41 4.45 2.45
CA ASN A 111 3.20 5.17 3.69
C ASN A 111 4.37 6.12 4.00
N ALA A 112 5.60 5.66 3.87
CA ALA A 112 6.80 6.46 4.09
C ALA A 112 6.89 7.62 3.07
N ASP A 113 6.67 7.38 1.78
CA ASP A 113 6.62 8.43 0.75
C ASP A 113 5.58 9.51 1.08
N ARG A 114 4.38 9.10 1.46
CA ARG A 114 3.27 10.01 1.78
C ARG A 114 3.57 10.96 2.92
N TYR A 115 4.32 10.53 3.94
CA TYR A 115 4.55 11.31 5.15
C TYR A 115 5.95 11.91 5.25
N ALA A 116 6.93 11.41 4.51
CA ALA A 116 8.32 11.81 4.59
C ALA A 116 8.98 12.18 3.25
N GLY A 117 8.48 11.65 2.12
CA GLY A 117 9.01 11.93 0.79
C GLY A 117 10.28 11.17 0.42
N ALA A 118 10.94 10.52 1.38
CA ALA A 118 12.11 9.66 1.15
C ALA A 118 12.03 8.41 2.03
N VAL A 119 12.55 7.27 1.51
CA VAL A 119 12.45 5.96 2.14
C VAL A 119 13.80 5.26 2.12
N ASP A 120 14.26 4.79 3.26
CA ASP A 120 15.46 3.95 3.35
C ASP A 120 15.05 2.54 3.81
N LEU A 121 15.34 1.53 2.98
CA LEU A 121 15.11 0.12 3.29
C LEU A 121 16.42 -0.52 3.75
N HIS A 122 16.35 -1.25 4.86
CA HIS A 122 17.47 -2.07 5.32
C HIS A 122 16.98 -3.47 5.64
N ILE A 123 17.63 -4.49 5.06
CA ILE A 123 17.31 -5.89 5.33
C ILE A 123 18.54 -6.62 5.84
N ALA A 124 18.37 -7.35 6.94
CA ALA A 124 19.42 -8.14 7.56
C ALA A 124 18.89 -9.46 8.13
N MET A 125 19.80 -10.41 8.31
CA MET A 125 19.53 -11.64 9.05
C MET A 125 20.10 -11.54 10.46
N GLU A 126 19.26 -11.71 11.46
CA GLU A 126 19.65 -11.86 12.86
C GLU A 126 19.46 -13.31 13.30
N GLY A 127 20.49 -14.14 13.13
CA GLY A 127 20.41 -15.57 13.36
C GLY A 127 19.45 -16.24 12.34
N SER A 128 18.33 -16.78 12.83
CA SER A 128 17.28 -17.39 11.99
C SER A 128 16.11 -16.43 11.70
N ARG A 129 16.18 -15.18 12.19
CA ARG A 129 15.14 -14.17 12.00
C ARG A 129 15.57 -13.17 10.93
N MET A 130 14.70 -12.90 9.98
CA MET A 130 14.85 -11.80 9.03
C MET A 130 14.25 -10.54 9.63
N GLN A 131 14.98 -9.43 9.53
CA GLN A 131 14.52 -8.10 9.88
C GLN A 131 14.54 -7.23 8.62
N LEU A 132 13.40 -6.61 8.32
CA LEU A 132 13.25 -5.59 7.30
C LEU A 132 12.85 -4.29 7.98
N ASP A 133 13.71 -3.29 7.91
CA ASP A 133 13.44 -1.95 8.40
C ASP A 133 13.04 -1.06 7.22
N VAL A 134 11.93 -0.36 7.37
CA VAL A 134 11.48 0.69 6.45
C VAL A 134 11.54 2.00 7.21
N MET A 135 12.54 2.80 6.92
CA MET A 135 12.83 4.04 7.64
C MET A 135 12.37 5.24 6.83
N ASP A 136 11.67 6.14 7.49
CA ASP A 136 11.27 7.44 6.97
C ASP A 136 11.72 8.57 7.88
N ARG A 137 11.73 9.81 7.35
CA ARG A 137 12.08 11.02 8.11
C ARG A 137 10.84 11.86 8.40
N GLY A 138 9.68 11.23 8.48
CA GLY A 138 8.41 11.88 8.75
C GLY A 138 8.24 12.30 10.20
N PRO A 139 7.06 12.84 10.55
CA PRO A 139 6.76 13.32 11.89
C PRO A 139 6.68 12.22 12.96
N GLY A 140 6.79 10.96 12.55
CA GLY A 140 6.64 9.80 13.42
C GLY A 140 5.19 9.57 13.87
N ILE A 141 5.03 8.51 14.67
CA ILE A 141 3.75 8.10 15.24
C ILE A 141 3.86 8.15 16.76
N ALA A 142 2.92 8.85 17.40
CA ALA A 142 2.85 8.89 18.86
C ALA A 142 2.68 7.47 19.43
N GLU A 143 3.32 7.18 20.56
CA GLU A 143 3.35 5.83 21.13
C GLU A 143 1.95 5.29 21.43
N ASP A 144 1.07 6.14 21.95
CA ASP A 144 -0.34 5.81 22.24
C ASP A 144 -1.16 5.47 20.98
N ASP A 145 -0.74 5.97 19.81
CA ASP A 145 -1.41 5.73 18.54
C ASP A 145 -0.93 4.46 17.81
N ARG A 146 0.26 3.96 18.12
CA ARG A 146 0.89 2.84 17.39
C ARG A 146 0.00 1.60 17.34
N ALA A 147 -0.47 1.12 18.49
CA ALA A 147 -1.33 -0.07 18.54
C ALA A 147 -2.67 0.13 17.83
N ARG A 148 -3.20 1.36 17.85
CA ARG A 148 -4.46 1.72 17.20
C ARG A 148 -4.30 1.75 15.68
N LEU A 149 -3.19 2.30 15.16
CA LEU A 149 -2.95 2.47 13.73
C LEU A 149 -2.65 1.15 13.00
N LEU A 150 -2.30 0.09 13.71
CA LEU A 150 -2.20 -1.27 13.17
C LEU A 150 -3.57 -1.94 12.96
N GLN A 151 -4.65 -1.35 13.49
CA GLN A 151 -6.00 -1.88 13.27
C GLN A 151 -6.57 -1.38 11.92
N PRO A 152 -7.36 -2.19 11.22
CA PRO A 152 -7.99 -1.80 9.97
C PRO A 152 -8.82 -0.53 10.11
N PHE A 153 -8.78 0.34 9.09
CA PHE A 153 -9.54 1.59 9.01
C PHE A 153 -9.18 2.66 10.05
N GLN A 154 -8.10 2.47 10.82
CA GLN A 154 -7.65 3.46 11.79
C GLN A 154 -6.69 4.47 11.13
N ARG A 155 -6.83 5.73 11.54
CA ARG A 155 -6.00 6.85 11.07
C ARG A 155 -5.68 7.78 12.22
N SER A 156 -4.47 8.41 12.17
CA SER A 156 -4.14 9.48 13.12
C SER A 156 -4.99 10.73 12.86
N GLU A 157 -5.20 11.56 13.88
CA GLU A 157 -5.95 12.81 13.72
C GLU A 157 -5.28 13.77 12.73
N SER A 158 -3.94 13.82 12.73
CA SER A 158 -3.15 14.61 11.79
C SER A 158 -3.32 14.15 10.33
N SER A 159 -3.61 12.87 10.08
CA SER A 159 -3.81 12.30 8.74
C SER A 159 -5.25 12.38 8.23
N ARG A 160 -6.19 12.92 9.03
CA ARG A 160 -7.59 13.12 8.62
C ARG A 160 -7.79 14.28 7.64
N SER A 161 -6.75 15.10 7.41
CA SER A 161 -6.84 16.16 6.39
C SER A 161 -7.04 15.53 5.00
N ARG A 162 -7.86 16.17 4.16
CA ARG A 162 -8.17 15.69 2.80
C ARG A 162 -6.94 15.59 1.89
N ALA A 163 -5.82 16.23 2.25
CA ALA A 163 -4.59 16.27 1.47
C ALA A 163 -3.79 14.94 1.55
N THR A 164 -3.88 14.20 2.66
CA THR A 164 -3.12 12.95 2.89
C THR A 164 -3.96 11.69 2.72
N GLY A 165 -5.03 11.73 1.93
CA GLY A 165 -6.01 10.65 1.77
C GLY A 165 -5.45 9.22 1.81
N GLY A 166 -6.02 8.37 2.66
CA GLY A 166 -5.72 6.95 2.79
C GLY A 166 -6.86 6.24 3.48
N THR A 167 -7.00 4.92 3.25
CA THR A 167 -8.08 4.10 3.81
C THR A 167 -7.86 3.67 5.26
N GLY A 168 -6.62 3.78 5.77
CA GLY A 168 -6.24 3.21 7.07
C GLY A 168 -6.10 1.68 7.02
N LEU A 169 -5.87 1.10 5.84
CA LEU A 169 -5.65 -0.34 5.67
C LEU A 169 -4.17 -0.70 5.47
N GLY A 170 -3.33 0.27 5.05
CA GLY A 170 -1.95 -0.02 4.67
C GLY A 170 -1.06 -0.60 5.76
N LEU A 171 -1.30 -0.28 7.03
CA LEU A 171 -0.56 -0.84 8.17
C LEU A 171 -1.21 -2.08 8.79
N ALA A 172 -2.41 -2.45 8.35
CA ALA A 172 -3.19 -3.58 8.87
C ALA A 172 -3.08 -4.85 8.01
N VAL A 173 -2.20 -4.85 7.01
CA VAL A 173 -1.99 -5.95 6.03
C VAL A 173 -1.00 -6.97 6.58
#